data_ee0c6e18e16f17871d992f65843c6d92
#
_entry.id   ee0c6e18e16f17871d992f65843c6d92
#
_cell.length_a   1.000
_cell.length_b   1.000
_cell.length_c   1.000
_cell.angle_alpha   90.00
_cell.angle_beta   90.00
_cell.angle_gamma   90.00
#
_symmetry.space_group_name_H-M   'P 1'
#
loop_
_entity.id
_entity.type
_entity.pdbx_description
1 polymer ?
#
loop_
_entity_poly.entity_id
_entity_poly.type
_entity_poly.pdbx_seq_one_letter_code
_entity_poly.pdbx_strand_id
1 'polypeptide(L)'
;MNNWLNLEGEVCAVTGALGGMGTEICREFARNGANVVLLDLDEEKAKAAAAELASEFGIQAEGYRMNATNEDEVQAAVDATIADFGRVDVLVNTAGILRFSPMEDLPLSDWNDVINVNLTGKFIASQRFGREMIKQGAGRLVHISTAASYQPETFSGVYSSTKAGVNMMSKMMA
;
A
#
# COMPACT_ATOMS: atom_id res chain seq x y z
N MET A 1 4.74 -14.25 22.68
CA MET A 1 5.69 -13.88 21.63
C MET A 1 6.32 -12.56 22.02
N ASN A 2 7.59 -12.33 21.73
CA ASN A 2 8.26 -11.04 22.05
C ASN A 2 7.65 -9.95 21.13
N ASN A 3 6.78 -9.10 21.66
CA ASN A 3 6.15 -8.00 20.93
C ASN A 3 7.10 -6.79 20.80
N TRP A 4 8.30 -7.04 20.24
CA TRP A 4 9.33 -6.01 20.10
C TRP A 4 8.97 -4.93 19.07
N LEU A 5 8.00 -5.23 18.17
CA LEU A 5 7.53 -4.28 17.17
C LEU A 5 6.48 -3.30 17.71
N ASN A 6 5.88 -3.57 18.88
CA ASN A 6 4.81 -2.76 19.50
C ASN A 6 3.66 -2.46 18.52
N LEU A 7 3.20 -3.48 17.79
CA LEU A 7 2.13 -3.35 16.79
C LEU A 7 0.75 -3.80 17.31
N GLU A 8 0.69 -4.32 18.53
CA GLU A 8 -0.56 -4.82 19.12
C GLU A 8 -1.63 -3.74 19.18
N GLY A 9 -2.77 -3.98 18.51
CA GLY A 9 -3.88 -3.05 18.42
C GLY A 9 -3.71 -1.89 17.45
N GLU A 10 -2.52 -1.70 16.84
CA GLU A 10 -2.36 -0.72 15.76
C GLU A 10 -3.14 -1.14 14.51
N VAL A 11 -3.60 -0.19 13.74
CA VAL A 11 -4.35 -0.40 12.49
C VAL A 11 -3.41 -0.20 11.30
N CYS A 12 -3.14 -1.29 10.58
CA CYS A 12 -2.20 -1.34 9.47
C CYS A 12 -2.93 -1.56 8.14
N ALA A 13 -2.99 -0.55 7.29
CA ALA A 13 -3.56 -0.63 5.95
C ALA A 13 -2.49 -1.00 4.91
N VAL A 14 -2.81 -1.93 4.01
CA VAL A 14 -1.89 -2.42 2.97
C VAL A 14 -2.55 -2.32 1.61
N THR A 15 -1.98 -1.53 0.69
CA THR A 15 -2.46 -1.45 -0.70
C THR A 15 -1.86 -2.57 -1.56
N GLY A 16 -2.61 -3.15 -2.50
CA GLY A 16 -2.16 -4.32 -3.25
C GLY A 16 -2.00 -5.54 -2.32
N ALA A 17 -2.89 -5.67 -1.37
CA ALA A 17 -2.83 -6.65 -0.28
C ALA A 17 -2.90 -8.11 -0.75
N LEU A 18 -3.48 -8.37 -1.92
CA LEU A 18 -3.58 -9.70 -2.52
C LEU A 18 -2.36 -10.09 -3.37
N GLY A 19 -1.42 -9.16 -3.57
CA GLY A 19 -0.14 -9.47 -4.22
C GLY A 19 0.82 -10.22 -3.31
N GLY A 20 1.85 -10.86 -3.88
CA GLY A 20 2.77 -11.71 -3.11
C GLY A 20 3.38 -11.02 -1.88
N MET A 21 3.90 -9.79 -2.01
CA MET A 21 4.41 -9.04 -0.86
C MET A 21 3.29 -8.55 0.06
N GLY A 22 2.17 -8.08 -0.51
CA GLY A 22 1.04 -7.58 0.26
C GLY A 22 0.47 -8.63 1.21
N THR A 23 0.27 -9.85 0.71
CA THR A 23 -0.24 -10.98 1.51
C THR A 23 0.67 -11.31 2.69
N GLU A 24 1.98 -11.40 2.46
CA GLU A 24 2.94 -11.69 3.54
C GLU A 24 3.03 -10.55 4.57
N ILE A 25 2.97 -9.29 4.11
CA ILE A 25 2.97 -8.12 5.00
C ILE A 25 1.71 -8.13 5.88
N CYS A 26 0.53 -8.36 5.31
CA CYS A 26 -0.72 -8.47 6.06
C CYS A 26 -0.63 -9.58 7.11
N ARG A 27 -0.10 -10.74 6.73
CA ARG A 27 0.05 -11.89 7.63
C ARG A 27 1.02 -11.59 8.78
N GLU A 28 2.15 -10.92 8.50
CA GLU A 28 3.10 -10.54 9.54
C GLU A 28 2.54 -9.48 10.50
N PHE A 29 1.78 -8.51 10.02
CA PHE A 29 1.07 -7.57 10.88
C PHE A 29 0.09 -8.30 11.81
N ALA A 30 -0.75 -9.15 11.24
CA ALA A 30 -1.71 -9.96 12.00
C ALA A 30 -1.03 -10.84 13.07
N ARG A 31 0.08 -11.51 12.70
CA ARG A 31 0.88 -12.34 13.63
C ARG A 31 1.43 -11.55 14.80
N ASN A 32 1.70 -10.25 14.63
CA ASN A 32 2.19 -9.35 15.67
C ASN A 32 1.06 -8.59 16.38
N GLY A 33 -0.20 -9.00 16.22
CA GLY A 33 -1.35 -8.47 16.95
C GLY A 33 -1.90 -7.15 16.42
N ALA A 34 -1.46 -6.70 15.24
CA ALA A 34 -2.05 -5.54 14.59
C ALA A 34 -3.39 -5.88 13.94
N ASN A 35 -4.31 -4.93 13.92
CA ASN A 35 -5.50 -4.98 13.09
C ASN A 35 -5.12 -4.66 11.64
N VAL A 36 -5.71 -5.34 10.67
CA VAL A 36 -5.24 -5.25 9.28
C VAL A 36 -6.36 -4.84 8.32
N VAL A 37 -6.06 -3.86 7.47
CA VAL A 37 -6.94 -3.41 6.40
C VAL A 37 -6.33 -3.80 5.05
N LEU A 38 -7.00 -4.70 4.33
CA LEU A 38 -6.58 -5.20 3.04
C LEU A 38 -7.23 -4.38 1.92
N LEU A 39 -6.43 -3.65 1.15
CA LEU A 39 -6.87 -2.77 0.08
C LEU A 39 -6.43 -3.33 -1.28
N ASP A 40 -7.38 -3.75 -2.11
CA ASP A 40 -7.09 -4.33 -3.42
C ASP A 40 -8.22 -4.07 -4.44
N LEU A 41 -7.99 -4.41 -5.71
CA LEU A 41 -8.99 -4.28 -6.77
C LEU A 41 -10.14 -5.29 -6.65
N ASP A 42 -9.86 -6.47 -6.08
CA ASP A 42 -10.81 -7.57 -5.90
C ASP A 42 -11.33 -7.57 -4.45
N GLU A 43 -12.47 -6.91 -4.24
CA GLU A 43 -13.06 -6.74 -2.91
C GLU A 43 -13.43 -8.08 -2.25
N GLU A 44 -13.99 -9.01 -3.00
CA GLU A 44 -14.44 -10.29 -2.47
C GLU A 44 -13.26 -11.13 -1.96
N LYS A 45 -12.15 -11.14 -2.72
CA LYS A 45 -10.93 -11.81 -2.26
C LYS A 45 -10.28 -11.09 -1.09
N ALA A 46 -10.30 -9.75 -1.07
CA ALA A 46 -9.76 -8.98 0.06
C ALA A 46 -10.54 -9.27 1.35
N LYS A 47 -11.88 -9.31 1.29
CA LYS A 47 -12.76 -9.70 2.41
C LYS A 47 -12.50 -11.13 2.89
N ALA A 48 -12.38 -12.08 1.96
CA ALA A 48 -12.09 -13.47 2.31
C ALA A 48 -10.73 -13.60 3.02
N ALA A 49 -9.68 -12.97 2.48
CA ALA A 49 -8.36 -12.97 3.09
C ALA A 49 -8.36 -12.27 4.47
N ALA A 50 -9.11 -11.19 4.64
CA ALA A 50 -9.27 -10.52 5.93
C ALA A 50 -9.93 -11.43 6.96
N ALA A 51 -11.00 -12.12 6.59
CA ALA A 51 -11.68 -13.08 7.46
C ALA A 51 -10.77 -14.26 7.90
N GLU A 52 -9.92 -14.75 6.99
CA GLU A 52 -8.91 -15.76 7.31
C GLU A 52 -7.91 -15.25 8.35
N LEU A 53 -7.36 -14.03 8.16
CA LEU A 53 -6.42 -13.43 9.10
C LEU A 53 -7.08 -13.18 10.47
N ALA A 54 -8.31 -12.66 10.51
CA ALA A 54 -9.04 -12.43 11.73
C ALA A 54 -9.26 -13.73 12.51
N SER A 55 -9.65 -14.80 11.80
CA SER A 55 -9.87 -16.13 12.41
C SER A 55 -8.57 -16.77 12.91
N GLU A 56 -7.47 -16.66 12.17
CA GLU A 56 -6.19 -17.31 12.51
C GLU A 56 -5.47 -16.61 13.66
N PHE A 57 -5.51 -15.28 13.71
CA PHE A 57 -4.70 -14.48 14.65
C PHE A 57 -5.50 -13.81 15.76
N GLY A 58 -6.85 -13.82 15.69
CA GLY A 58 -7.69 -13.23 16.74
C GLY A 58 -7.67 -11.69 16.73
N ILE A 59 -7.45 -11.08 15.57
CA ILE A 59 -7.40 -9.64 15.36
C ILE A 59 -8.67 -9.15 14.63
N GLN A 60 -8.88 -7.85 14.55
CA GLN A 60 -9.82 -7.29 13.60
C GLN A 60 -9.13 -7.14 12.23
N ALA A 61 -9.79 -7.62 11.17
CA ALA A 61 -9.30 -7.41 9.80
C ALA A 61 -10.49 -7.20 8.84
N GLU A 62 -10.33 -6.26 7.92
CA GLU A 62 -11.33 -5.92 6.91
C GLU A 62 -10.69 -5.80 5.53
N GLY A 63 -11.49 -6.11 4.50
CA GLY A 63 -11.08 -6.00 3.11
C GLY A 63 -11.95 -5.01 2.35
N TYR A 64 -11.33 -4.05 1.64
CA TYR A 64 -12.06 -3.09 0.82
C TYR A 64 -11.51 -3.04 -0.61
N ARG A 65 -12.43 -2.75 -1.54
CA ARG A 65 -12.05 -2.41 -2.90
C ARG A 65 -11.31 -1.07 -2.91
N MET A 66 -10.15 -1.03 -3.56
CA MET A 66 -9.44 0.21 -3.77
C MET A 66 -8.59 0.15 -5.05
N ASN A 67 -8.97 0.91 -6.06
CA ASN A 67 -8.08 1.26 -7.16
C ASN A 67 -7.25 2.48 -6.74
N ALA A 68 -5.95 2.29 -6.54
CA ALA A 68 -5.05 3.36 -6.09
C ALA A 68 -4.98 4.58 -7.03
N THR A 69 -5.37 4.42 -8.30
CA THR A 69 -5.40 5.51 -9.30
C THR A 69 -6.72 6.27 -9.33
N ASN A 70 -7.72 5.85 -8.54
CA ASN A 70 -9.03 6.49 -8.45
C ASN A 70 -9.16 7.18 -7.08
N GLU A 71 -9.19 8.51 -7.08
CA GLU A 71 -9.25 9.31 -5.84
C GLU A 71 -10.49 9.02 -5.00
N ASP A 72 -11.65 8.79 -5.65
CA ASP A 72 -12.90 8.52 -4.94
C ASP A 72 -12.89 7.15 -4.27
N GLU A 73 -12.36 6.12 -4.94
CA GLU A 73 -12.19 4.79 -4.35
C GLU A 73 -11.18 4.82 -3.18
N VAL A 74 -10.09 5.58 -3.32
CA VAL A 74 -9.13 5.75 -2.22
C VAL A 74 -9.78 6.46 -1.04
N GLN A 75 -10.56 7.54 -1.28
CA GLN A 75 -11.25 8.24 -0.20
C GLN A 75 -12.28 7.32 0.48
N ALA A 76 -13.06 6.57 -0.29
CA ALA A 76 -14.03 5.62 0.27
C ALA A 76 -13.36 4.55 1.17
N ALA A 77 -12.19 4.04 0.75
CA ALA A 77 -11.42 3.08 1.55
C ALA A 77 -10.88 3.70 2.85
N VAL A 78 -10.46 4.98 2.83
CA VAL A 78 -10.07 5.73 4.03
C VAL A 78 -11.27 5.87 4.97
N ASP A 79 -12.43 6.34 4.44
CA ASP A 79 -13.63 6.56 5.24
C ASP A 79 -14.12 5.27 5.89
N ALA A 80 -14.12 4.15 5.15
CA ALA A 80 -14.46 2.83 5.69
C ALA A 80 -13.46 2.39 6.78
N THR A 81 -12.15 2.58 6.55
CA THR A 81 -11.13 2.27 7.57
C THR A 81 -11.37 3.04 8.86
N ILE A 82 -11.64 4.34 8.77
CA ILE A 82 -11.90 5.17 9.96
C ILE A 82 -13.24 4.81 10.62
N ALA A 83 -14.27 4.47 9.84
CA ALA A 83 -15.56 4.04 10.37
C ALA A 83 -15.45 2.74 11.19
N ASP A 84 -14.70 1.75 10.70
CA ASP A 84 -14.64 0.43 11.31
C ASP A 84 -13.57 0.32 12.41
N PHE A 85 -12.46 1.05 12.28
CA PHE A 85 -11.32 0.96 13.22
C PHE A 85 -11.11 2.21 14.08
N GLY A 86 -11.72 3.35 13.72
CA GLY A 86 -11.55 4.63 14.42
C GLY A 86 -10.21 5.33 14.18
N ARG A 87 -9.25 4.66 13.55
CA ARG A 87 -7.88 5.15 13.31
C ARG A 87 -7.18 4.42 12.18
N VAL A 88 -6.03 4.95 11.76
CA VAL A 88 -5.04 4.24 10.92
C VAL A 88 -3.63 4.63 11.36
N ASP A 89 -2.79 3.67 11.70
CA ASP A 89 -1.46 3.92 12.26
C ASP A 89 -0.34 3.72 11.25
N VAL A 90 -0.54 2.77 10.34
CA VAL A 90 0.43 2.43 9.30
C VAL A 90 -0.27 2.29 7.96
N LEU A 91 0.30 2.91 6.92
CA LEU A 91 -0.04 2.60 5.53
C LEU A 91 1.19 2.01 4.84
N VAL A 92 1.04 0.81 4.29
CA VAL A 92 2.06 0.18 3.45
C VAL A 92 1.63 0.19 1.98
N ASN A 93 2.32 0.94 1.16
CA ASN A 93 2.06 1.07 -0.27
C ASN A 93 2.83 -0.01 -1.06
N THR A 94 2.22 -1.22 -1.22
CA THR A 94 2.81 -2.28 -2.05
C THR A 94 2.29 -2.27 -3.49
N ALA A 95 1.08 -1.75 -3.73
CA ALA A 95 0.49 -1.71 -5.07
C ALA A 95 1.48 -1.21 -6.12
N GLY A 96 1.59 -1.94 -7.21
CA GLY A 96 2.49 -1.58 -8.30
C GLY A 96 2.45 -2.59 -9.44
N ILE A 97 2.79 -2.09 -10.61
CA ILE A 97 2.90 -2.88 -11.85
C ILE A 97 4.28 -2.71 -12.46
N LEU A 98 4.65 -3.65 -13.30
CA LEU A 98 5.93 -3.66 -14.01
C LEU A 98 5.68 -3.89 -15.50
N ARG A 99 6.41 -3.15 -16.33
CA ARG A 99 6.48 -3.36 -17.78
C ARG A 99 7.95 -3.38 -18.17
N PHE A 100 8.35 -4.40 -18.91
CA PHE A 100 9.69 -4.53 -19.44
C PHE A 100 9.70 -4.15 -20.91
N SER A 101 10.48 -3.14 -21.27
CA SER A 101 10.73 -2.74 -22.66
C SER A 101 12.02 -1.93 -22.74
N PRO A 102 12.75 -1.97 -23.87
CA PRO A 102 13.74 -0.94 -24.16
C PRO A 102 13.09 0.43 -24.10
N MET A 103 13.80 1.44 -23.61
CA MET A 103 13.20 2.80 -23.44
C MET A 103 12.77 3.42 -24.78
N GLU A 104 13.53 3.16 -25.84
CA GLU A 104 13.24 3.64 -27.20
C GLU A 104 11.98 3.03 -27.82
N ASP A 105 11.58 1.84 -27.35
CA ASP A 105 10.42 1.10 -27.86
C ASP A 105 9.23 1.08 -26.87
N LEU A 106 9.37 1.71 -25.70
CA LEU A 106 8.33 1.69 -24.66
C LEU A 106 7.10 2.49 -25.12
N PRO A 107 5.92 1.85 -25.26
CA PRO A 107 4.69 2.57 -25.58
C PRO A 107 4.36 3.61 -24.52
N LEU A 108 3.88 4.78 -24.95
CA LEU A 108 3.47 5.85 -24.03
C LEU A 108 2.31 5.41 -23.11
N SER A 109 1.45 4.49 -23.56
CA SER A 109 0.41 3.87 -22.72
C SER A 109 1.02 3.12 -21.54
N ASP A 110 2.03 2.28 -21.79
CA ASP A 110 2.70 1.51 -20.73
C ASP A 110 3.47 2.42 -19.76
N TRP A 111 4.11 3.48 -20.30
CA TRP A 111 4.70 4.53 -19.47
C TRP A 111 3.65 5.15 -18.53
N ASN A 112 2.52 5.60 -19.08
CA ASN A 112 1.45 6.24 -18.31
C ASN A 112 0.86 5.29 -17.27
N ASP A 113 0.61 4.03 -17.63
CA ASP A 113 0.09 3.03 -16.70
C ASP A 113 1.02 2.82 -15.50
N VAL A 114 2.32 2.66 -15.75
CA VAL A 114 3.31 2.44 -14.67
C VAL A 114 3.45 3.70 -13.81
N ILE A 115 3.49 4.89 -14.39
CA ILE A 115 3.51 6.16 -13.65
C ILE A 115 2.25 6.29 -12.79
N ASN A 116 1.08 6.05 -13.37
CA ASN A 116 -0.20 6.20 -12.67
C ASN A 116 -0.31 5.27 -11.46
N VAL A 117 0.01 3.99 -11.64
CA VAL A 117 -0.11 3.04 -10.54
C VAL A 117 1.02 3.22 -9.51
N ASN A 118 2.28 3.26 -9.96
CA ASN A 118 3.42 3.15 -9.07
C ASN A 118 3.81 4.46 -8.38
N LEU A 119 3.46 5.62 -8.95
CA LEU A 119 3.81 6.92 -8.39
C LEU A 119 2.56 7.72 -8.01
N THR A 120 1.68 8.02 -8.96
CA THR A 120 0.47 8.81 -8.70
C THR A 120 -0.46 8.11 -7.70
N GLY A 121 -0.71 6.81 -7.87
CA GLY A 121 -1.56 6.05 -6.94
C GLY A 121 -0.99 6.00 -5.52
N LYS A 122 0.34 5.82 -5.39
CA LYS A 122 0.99 5.90 -4.07
C LYS A 122 0.89 7.29 -3.44
N PHE A 123 0.98 8.35 -4.26
CA PHE A 123 0.78 9.71 -3.78
C PHE A 123 -0.66 9.91 -3.26
N ILE A 124 -1.68 9.51 -4.03
CA ILE A 124 -3.09 9.66 -3.64
C ILE A 124 -3.35 8.92 -2.33
N ALA A 125 -2.99 7.64 -2.23
CA ALA A 125 -3.17 6.85 -1.02
C ALA A 125 -2.45 7.49 0.18
N SER A 126 -1.17 7.88 0.02
CA SER A 126 -0.40 8.51 1.09
C SER A 126 -0.98 9.83 1.54
N GLN A 127 -1.50 10.64 0.60
CA GLN A 127 -2.12 11.92 0.92
C GLN A 127 -3.42 11.72 1.71
N ARG A 128 -4.29 10.79 1.29
CA ARG A 128 -5.61 10.59 1.92
C ARG A 128 -5.46 9.96 3.30
N PHE A 129 -4.75 8.85 3.43
CA PHE A 129 -4.46 8.22 4.73
C PHE A 129 -3.60 9.12 5.63
N GLY A 130 -2.61 9.81 5.07
CA GLY A 130 -1.76 10.75 5.81
C GLY A 130 -2.53 11.90 6.43
N ARG A 131 -3.61 12.39 5.81
CA ARG A 131 -4.48 13.41 6.41
C ARG A 131 -5.12 12.91 7.71
N GLU A 132 -5.57 11.67 7.77
CA GLU A 132 -6.11 11.09 9.01
C GLU A 132 -5.02 10.91 10.06
N MET A 133 -3.84 10.45 9.66
CA MET A 133 -2.66 10.34 10.56
C MET A 133 -2.25 11.70 11.15
N ILE A 134 -2.31 12.78 10.35
CA ILE A 134 -2.04 14.16 10.83
C ILE A 134 -3.09 14.59 11.85
N LYS A 135 -4.38 14.32 11.61
CA LYS A 135 -5.45 14.62 12.59
C LYS A 135 -5.27 13.85 13.90
N GLN A 136 -4.77 12.62 13.83
CA GLN A 136 -4.45 11.78 15.00
C GLN A 136 -3.19 12.26 15.75
N GLY A 137 -2.33 13.04 15.09
CA GLY A 137 -1.03 13.44 15.62
C GLY A 137 0.05 12.36 15.54
N ALA A 138 -0.22 11.22 14.89
CA ALA A 138 0.73 10.12 14.70
C ALA A 138 0.37 9.28 13.47
N GLY A 139 1.36 8.68 12.82
CA GLY A 139 1.18 7.77 11.70
C GLY A 139 2.52 7.40 11.05
N ARG A 140 2.49 6.37 10.21
CA ARG A 140 3.68 5.88 9.48
C ARG A 140 3.31 5.53 8.05
N LEU A 141 4.01 6.12 7.10
CA LEU A 141 3.88 5.79 5.67
C LEU A 141 5.09 4.94 5.25
N VAL A 142 4.82 3.75 4.74
CA VAL A 142 5.84 2.82 4.25
C VAL A 142 5.67 2.62 2.75
N HIS A 143 6.70 2.92 1.98
CA HIS A 143 6.69 2.77 0.53
C HIS A 143 7.67 1.68 0.10
N ILE A 144 7.16 0.71 -0.66
CA ILE A 144 8.02 -0.32 -1.24
C ILE A 144 8.72 0.26 -2.48
N SER A 145 10.04 0.38 -2.38
CA SER A 145 10.93 0.81 -3.45
C SER A 145 11.79 -0.36 -3.97
N THR A 146 12.91 -0.09 -4.60
CA THR A 146 13.83 -1.09 -5.15
C THR A 146 15.24 -0.53 -5.27
N ALA A 147 16.25 -1.40 -5.36
CA ALA A 147 17.62 -1.02 -5.71
C ALA A 147 17.69 -0.38 -7.11
N ALA A 148 16.83 -0.80 -8.04
CA ALA A 148 16.73 -0.21 -9.38
C ALA A 148 16.35 1.29 -9.40
N SER A 149 15.93 1.86 -8.28
CA SER A 149 15.70 3.31 -8.13
C SER A 149 17.01 4.13 -8.11
N TYR A 150 18.13 3.51 -7.85
CA TYR A 150 19.47 4.11 -7.84
C TYR A 150 20.34 3.60 -8.99
N GLN A 151 20.21 2.33 -9.32
CA GLN A 151 20.95 1.68 -10.39
C GLN A 151 19.96 0.96 -11.30
N PRO A 152 19.51 1.59 -12.40
CA PRO A 152 18.47 1.03 -13.25
C PRO A 152 18.94 -0.26 -13.91
N GLU A 153 18.05 -1.23 -14.00
CA GLU A 153 18.26 -2.46 -14.73
C GLU A 153 17.81 -2.29 -16.19
N THR A 154 18.42 -3.05 -17.08
CA THR A 154 18.05 -3.09 -18.50
C THR A 154 16.54 -3.40 -18.63
N PHE A 155 15.85 -2.67 -19.50
CA PHE A 155 14.40 -2.79 -19.78
C PHE A 155 13.43 -2.42 -18.64
N SER A 156 13.90 -1.92 -17.50
CA SER A 156 13.04 -1.52 -16.39
C SER A 156 12.93 0.01 -16.23
N GLY A 157 13.24 0.79 -17.24
CA GLY A 157 13.43 2.23 -17.16
C GLY A 157 12.26 3.01 -16.55
N VAL A 158 11.02 2.79 -17.01
CA VAL A 158 9.84 3.45 -16.45
C VAL A 158 9.60 3.05 -15.00
N TYR A 159 9.76 1.76 -14.69
CA TYR A 159 9.62 1.27 -13.32
C TYR A 159 10.66 1.91 -12.40
N SER A 160 11.92 1.91 -12.80
CA SER A 160 13.02 2.56 -12.07
C SER A 160 12.76 4.04 -11.84
N SER A 161 12.25 4.75 -12.86
CA SER A 161 11.87 6.17 -12.77
C SER A 161 10.79 6.40 -11.71
N THR A 162 9.75 5.55 -11.68
CA THR A 162 8.71 5.67 -10.64
C THR A 162 9.26 5.42 -9.25
N LYS A 163 10.16 4.45 -9.08
CA LYS A 163 10.72 4.11 -7.76
C LYS A 163 11.70 5.18 -7.26
N ALA A 164 12.44 5.85 -8.15
CA ALA A 164 13.22 7.03 -7.80
C ALA A 164 12.29 8.19 -7.34
N GLY A 165 11.18 8.40 -8.05
CA GLY A 165 10.14 9.35 -7.64
C GLY A 165 9.54 9.03 -6.27
N VAL A 166 9.21 7.76 -6.01
CA VAL A 166 8.72 7.30 -4.71
C VAL A 166 9.73 7.57 -3.60
N ASN A 167 11.03 7.36 -3.82
CA ASN A 167 12.06 7.66 -2.83
C ASN A 167 12.09 9.16 -2.47
N MET A 168 11.94 10.04 -3.46
CA MET A 168 11.89 11.49 -3.21
C MET A 168 10.58 11.89 -2.52
N MET A 169 9.44 11.37 -2.98
CA MET A 169 8.14 11.60 -2.37
C MET A 169 8.13 11.19 -0.89
N SER A 170 8.70 10.03 -0.55
CA SER A 170 8.81 9.54 0.82
C SER A 170 9.57 10.52 1.73
N LYS A 171 10.66 11.12 1.23
CA LYS A 171 11.43 12.13 1.97
C LYS A 171 10.65 13.43 2.19
N MET A 172 9.76 13.79 1.25
CA MET A 172 8.97 15.02 1.36
C MET A 172 7.75 14.86 2.27
N MET A 173 7.32 13.62 2.53
CA MET A 173 6.18 13.30 3.40
C MET A 173 6.59 12.95 4.85
N ALA A 174 7.89 13.01 5.14
CA ALA A 174 8.47 12.68 6.46
C ALA A 174 8.44 13.90 7.45
#